data_866decd4e2efa523c05c59ab3656a7ba
#
_entry.id   866decd4e2efa523c05c59ab3656a7ba
#
_cell.length_a   1.000
_cell.length_b   1.000
_cell.length_c   1.000
_cell.angle_alpha   90.00
_cell.angle_beta   90.00
_cell.angle_gamma   90.00
#
_symmetry.space_group_name_H-M   'P 1'
#
loop_
_entity.id
_entity.type
_entity.pdbx_description
1 polymer ?
#
loop_
_entity_poly.entity_id
_entity_poly.type
_entity_poly.pdbx_seq_one_letter_code
_entity_poly.pdbx_strand_id
1 'polypeptide(L)'
;MTVAVIPLAVGSASLWESFGMDGEGWLKIGEVSRRTGLSVRTLRHYDELGLLVPGERSAGDYRLYSPRDLTRLLHIQQLKSLGLGLADVRRALDDPGFDAAAVLDEHIDAVEARLASERDLLGRLKRLRVAADTGWEQVLDVVALSERLRHPDAAVRFSAILAAPREAPLEVLLERLDADREPGVGDALAWAIARHGSAALPAVIARAQARDPRVRHHAARILGKIGDPAAVATLGSLVADADPSTAVAAAIALGQIGGAEAASILVGQLGQGPFELRESVTSALGRCGPEALPPLLNALVVSALGAPAADVREHAAEVLGFRADAGAVRPLVEALDDPDGRVRLAALIALGDLDDDEATRAIAGLVGSHDGRTRLVAERLLADRVAQADAATRRFTSAEASTASVPDPDATSASAASATSPS
;
A
#
# COMPACT_ATOMS: atom_id res chain seq x y z
N MET A 1 -37.17 -20.47 -13.58
CA MET A 1 -38.35 -20.11 -14.41
C MET A 1 -37.82 -19.45 -15.65
N THR A 2 -37.88 -20.12 -16.79
CA THR A 2 -37.37 -19.63 -18.07
C THR A 2 -38.32 -18.54 -18.58
N VAL A 3 -37.88 -17.28 -18.57
CA VAL A 3 -38.61 -16.17 -19.22
C VAL A 3 -38.39 -16.33 -20.69
N ALA A 4 -39.47 -16.59 -21.42
CA ALA A 4 -39.42 -16.60 -22.87
C ALA A 4 -39.03 -15.18 -23.35
N VAL A 5 -37.84 -15.04 -23.91
CA VAL A 5 -37.36 -13.83 -24.53
C VAL A 5 -38.09 -13.67 -25.88
N ILE A 6 -38.99 -12.73 -25.92
CA ILE A 6 -39.61 -12.31 -27.22
C ILE A 6 -38.50 -11.56 -27.97
N PRO A 7 -38.17 -11.96 -29.23
CA PRO A 7 -37.12 -11.27 -29.97
C PRO A 7 -37.50 -9.80 -30.22
N LEU A 8 -36.57 -8.91 -29.90
CA LEU A 8 -36.64 -7.46 -30.16
C LEU A 8 -36.67 -7.20 -31.67
N ALA A 9 -37.84 -6.99 -32.25
CA ALA A 9 -38.01 -6.46 -33.57
C ALA A 9 -38.35 -4.97 -33.45
N VAL A 10 -37.45 -4.15 -33.96
CA VAL A 10 -37.54 -2.69 -34.03
C VAL A 10 -38.52 -2.28 -35.12
N GLY A 11 -39.62 -1.61 -34.74
CA GLY A 11 -40.56 -0.99 -35.67
C GLY A 11 -42.01 -1.40 -35.43
N SER A 12 -42.93 -0.44 -35.32
CA SER A 12 -44.35 -0.67 -35.00
C SER A 12 -45.07 -1.60 -36.02
N ALA A 13 -44.66 -1.61 -37.29
CA ALA A 13 -45.26 -2.48 -38.30
C ALA A 13 -44.85 -3.95 -38.19
N SER A 14 -43.61 -4.26 -37.79
CA SER A 14 -43.13 -5.66 -37.65
C SER A 14 -43.65 -6.36 -36.38
N LEU A 15 -44.07 -5.60 -35.38
CA LEU A 15 -44.66 -6.11 -34.15
C LEU A 15 -46.01 -6.75 -34.37
N TRP A 16 -46.85 -6.16 -35.25
CA TRP A 16 -48.20 -6.70 -35.58
C TRP A 16 -48.13 -8.00 -36.36
N GLU A 17 -47.16 -8.12 -37.26
CA GLU A 17 -46.91 -9.36 -38.01
C GLU A 17 -46.46 -10.48 -37.07
N SER A 18 -45.67 -10.19 -36.06
CA SER A 18 -45.23 -11.16 -35.04
C SER A 18 -46.38 -11.69 -34.19
N PHE A 19 -47.44 -10.88 -34.01
CA PHE A 19 -48.65 -11.28 -33.29
C PHE A 19 -49.74 -11.81 -34.20
N GLY A 20 -49.55 -11.85 -35.53
CA GLY A 20 -50.53 -12.36 -36.52
C GLY A 20 -51.80 -11.52 -36.52
N MET A 21 -51.69 -10.18 -36.45
CA MET A 21 -52.83 -9.26 -36.42
C MET A 21 -52.77 -8.31 -37.62
N ASP A 22 -53.90 -8.16 -38.28
CA ASP A 22 -54.12 -7.23 -39.39
C ASP A 22 -54.39 -5.77 -38.94
N GLY A 23 -53.90 -5.38 -37.75
CA GLY A 23 -53.90 -3.99 -37.23
C GLY A 23 -55.16 -3.49 -36.51
N GLU A 24 -56.31 -4.13 -36.63
CA GLU A 24 -57.60 -3.64 -36.08
C GLU A 24 -58.32 -4.62 -35.15
N GLY A 25 -57.67 -5.75 -34.76
CA GLY A 25 -58.32 -6.81 -34.01
C GLY A 25 -58.17 -6.71 -32.48
N TRP A 26 -59.25 -6.96 -31.75
CA TRP A 26 -59.27 -7.10 -30.31
C TRP A 26 -58.95 -8.55 -29.90
N LEU A 27 -58.05 -8.75 -28.94
CA LEU A 27 -57.67 -10.07 -28.44
C LEU A 27 -58.29 -10.35 -27.07
N LYS A 28 -58.82 -11.57 -26.89
CA LYS A 28 -59.27 -12.04 -25.58
C LYS A 28 -58.06 -12.38 -24.72
N ILE A 29 -58.21 -12.26 -23.37
CA ILE A 29 -57.13 -12.53 -22.40
C ILE A 29 -56.41 -13.88 -22.59
N GLY A 30 -57.14 -14.93 -22.96
CA GLY A 30 -56.56 -16.25 -23.26
C GLY A 30 -55.68 -16.25 -24.51
N GLU A 31 -56.02 -15.43 -25.52
CA GLU A 31 -55.23 -15.27 -26.75
C GLU A 31 -53.95 -14.49 -26.46
N VAL A 32 -54.04 -13.37 -25.70
CA VAL A 32 -52.87 -12.61 -25.22
C VAL A 32 -51.96 -13.52 -24.40
N SER A 33 -52.50 -14.33 -23.48
CA SER A 33 -51.73 -15.30 -22.69
C SER A 33 -50.94 -16.28 -23.56
N ARG A 34 -51.57 -16.87 -24.57
CA ARG A 34 -50.92 -17.81 -25.50
C ARG A 34 -49.80 -17.19 -26.31
N ARG A 35 -50.04 -15.98 -26.85
CA ARG A 35 -49.08 -15.28 -27.74
C ARG A 35 -47.92 -14.65 -27.00
N THR A 36 -48.11 -14.19 -25.75
CA THR A 36 -47.05 -13.55 -24.95
C THR A 36 -46.34 -14.47 -23.99
N GLY A 37 -46.85 -15.69 -23.77
CA GLY A 37 -46.34 -16.62 -22.79
C GLY A 37 -46.66 -16.25 -21.33
N LEU A 38 -47.37 -15.14 -21.09
CA LEU A 38 -47.78 -14.69 -19.78
C LEU A 38 -49.01 -15.46 -19.30
N SER A 39 -49.04 -15.78 -17.99
CA SER A 39 -50.24 -16.41 -17.44
C SER A 39 -51.43 -15.46 -17.41
N VAL A 40 -52.64 -16.01 -17.55
CA VAL A 40 -53.89 -15.24 -17.36
C VAL A 40 -53.95 -14.57 -16.02
N ARG A 41 -53.37 -15.19 -14.99
CA ARG A 41 -53.22 -14.63 -13.61
C ARG A 41 -52.37 -13.37 -13.63
N THR A 42 -51.24 -13.39 -14.34
CA THR A 42 -50.34 -12.22 -14.47
C THR A 42 -51.03 -11.07 -15.17
N LEU A 43 -51.75 -11.33 -16.25
CA LEU A 43 -52.53 -10.31 -17.00
C LEU A 43 -53.64 -9.70 -16.16
N ARG A 44 -54.35 -10.50 -15.33
CA ARG A 44 -55.33 -9.98 -14.36
C ARG A 44 -54.68 -9.12 -13.27
N HIS A 45 -53.53 -9.55 -12.76
CA HIS A 45 -52.78 -8.77 -11.80
C HIS A 45 -52.33 -7.42 -12.32
N TYR A 46 -51.92 -7.37 -13.59
CA TYR A 46 -51.59 -6.07 -14.24
C TYR A 46 -52.80 -5.16 -14.39
N ASP A 47 -53.99 -5.71 -14.68
CA ASP A 47 -55.25 -4.98 -14.68
C ASP A 47 -55.61 -4.45 -13.29
N GLU A 48 -55.56 -5.29 -12.25
CA GLU A 48 -55.80 -4.91 -10.88
C GLU A 48 -54.87 -3.80 -10.35
N LEU A 49 -53.62 -3.79 -10.79
CA LEU A 49 -52.67 -2.73 -10.49
C LEU A 49 -52.83 -1.48 -11.34
N GLY A 50 -53.74 -1.48 -12.33
CA GLY A 50 -53.88 -0.41 -13.31
C GLY A 50 -52.69 -0.24 -14.24
N LEU A 51 -51.80 -1.25 -14.31
CA LEU A 51 -50.59 -1.24 -15.14
C LEU A 51 -50.93 -1.55 -16.61
N LEU A 52 -51.90 -2.46 -16.84
CA LEU A 52 -52.43 -2.83 -18.15
C LEU A 52 -53.94 -3.00 -18.05
N VAL A 53 -54.68 -1.93 -18.31
CA VAL A 53 -56.14 -1.93 -18.26
C VAL A 53 -56.67 -2.28 -19.66
N PRO A 54 -57.50 -3.35 -19.82
CA PRO A 54 -58.11 -3.69 -21.10
C PRO A 54 -58.96 -2.57 -21.62
N GLY A 55 -58.82 -2.24 -22.92
CA GLY A 55 -59.56 -1.13 -23.53
C GLY A 55 -61.10 -1.33 -23.57
N GLU A 56 -61.55 -2.61 -23.60
CA GLU A 56 -62.99 -2.94 -23.63
C GLU A 56 -63.27 -4.27 -22.91
N ARG A 57 -64.59 -4.49 -22.66
CA ARG A 57 -65.12 -5.80 -22.25
C ARG A 57 -66.20 -6.24 -23.24
N SER A 58 -66.18 -7.52 -23.60
CA SER A 58 -67.21 -8.08 -24.49
C SER A 58 -68.56 -8.16 -23.80
N ALA A 59 -69.66 -8.39 -24.57
CA ALA A 59 -71.01 -8.61 -24.03
C ALA A 59 -71.10 -9.77 -23.00
N GLY A 60 -70.08 -10.65 -22.94
CA GLY A 60 -69.94 -11.70 -21.96
C GLY A 60 -68.93 -11.40 -20.83
N ASP A 61 -68.58 -10.13 -20.58
CA ASP A 61 -67.62 -9.64 -19.58
C ASP A 61 -66.18 -10.18 -19.74
N TYR A 62 -65.79 -10.59 -20.97
CA TYR A 62 -64.41 -10.98 -21.22
C TYR A 62 -63.55 -9.77 -21.52
N ARG A 63 -62.34 -9.70 -20.91
CA ARG A 63 -61.32 -8.67 -21.16
C ARG A 63 -60.85 -8.71 -22.61
N LEU A 64 -60.94 -7.59 -23.30
CA LEU A 64 -60.48 -7.39 -24.66
C LEU A 64 -59.31 -6.40 -24.68
N TYR A 65 -58.23 -6.80 -25.29
CA TYR A 65 -56.99 -6.03 -25.39
C TYR A 65 -56.83 -5.50 -26.83
N SER A 66 -56.68 -4.18 -26.92
CA SER A 66 -56.41 -3.48 -28.17
C SER A 66 -54.94 -3.61 -28.59
N PRO A 67 -54.60 -3.25 -29.84
CA PRO A 67 -53.22 -3.12 -30.26
C PRO A 67 -52.39 -2.21 -29.37
N ARG A 68 -52.94 -1.12 -28.83
CA ARG A 68 -52.25 -0.21 -27.88
C ARG A 68 -51.95 -0.91 -26.56
N ASP A 69 -52.86 -1.72 -26.07
CA ASP A 69 -52.64 -2.50 -24.84
C ASP A 69 -51.52 -3.52 -25.02
N LEU A 70 -51.41 -4.11 -26.20
CA LEU A 70 -50.31 -5.04 -26.51
C LEU A 70 -48.98 -4.31 -26.61
N THR A 71 -48.91 -3.13 -27.20
CA THR A 71 -47.69 -2.30 -27.20
C THR A 71 -47.28 -1.95 -25.75
N ARG A 72 -48.25 -1.52 -24.92
CA ARG A 72 -48.00 -1.25 -23.52
C ARG A 72 -47.53 -2.48 -22.79
N LEU A 73 -48.07 -3.66 -23.05
CA LEU A 73 -47.65 -4.92 -22.49
C LEU A 73 -46.18 -5.25 -22.83
N LEU A 74 -45.76 -5.00 -24.07
CA LEU A 74 -44.37 -5.18 -24.51
C LEU A 74 -43.45 -4.23 -23.76
N HIS A 75 -43.79 -2.96 -23.60
CA HIS A 75 -43.01 -2.02 -22.83
C HIS A 75 -42.90 -2.46 -21.36
N ILE A 76 -43.98 -2.95 -20.75
CA ILE A 76 -43.98 -3.53 -19.41
C ILE A 76 -42.95 -4.70 -19.32
N GLN A 77 -42.97 -5.61 -20.31
CA GLN A 77 -42.05 -6.72 -20.34
C GLN A 77 -40.60 -6.30 -20.53
N GLN A 78 -40.33 -5.34 -21.39
CA GLN A 78 -39.01 -4.77 -21.62
C GLN A 78 -38.45 -4.15 -20.32
N LEU A 79 -39.21 -3.27 -19.68
CA LEU A 79 -38.77 -2.65 -18.41
C LEU A 79 -38.60 -3.67 -17.30
N LYS A 80 -39.44 -4.70 -17.25
CA LYS A 80 -39.28 -5.80 -16.29
C LYS A 80 -38.02 -6.65 -16.57
N SER A 81 -37.64 -6.84 -17.82
CA SER A 81 -36.43 -7.57 -18.18
C SER A 81 -35.16 -6.85 -17.70
N LEU A 82 -35.21 -5.54 -17.51
CA LEU A 82 -34.17 -4.74 -16.89
C LEU A 82 -34.14 -4.85 -15.36
N GLY A 83 -35.12 -5.54 -14.75
CA GLY A 83 -35.20 -5.73 -13.31
C GLY A 83 -36.07 -4.69 -12.57
N LEU A 84 -36.69 -3.74 -13.28
CA LEU A 84 -37.51 -2.71 -12.68
C LEU A 84 -38.75 -3.28 -11.96
N GLY A 85 -39.10 -2.71 -10.80
CA GLY A 85 -40.32 -3.03 -10.06
C GLY A 85 -41.58 -2.58 -10.80
N LEU A 86 -42.74 -3.20 -10.52
CA LEU A 86 -44.00 -2.83 -11.17
C LEU A 86 -44.41 -1.38 -10.90
N ALA A 87 -44.07 -0.82 -9.77
CA ALA A 87 -44.30 0.58 -9.40
C ALA A 87 -43.51 1.53 -10.31
N ASP A 88 -42.24 1.23 -10.55
CA ASP A 88 -41.35 2.02 -11.40
C ASP A 88 -41.75 1.90 -12.88
N VAL A 89 -42.09 0.67 -13.32
CA VAL A 89 -42.66 0.44 -14.66
C VAL A 89 -43.91 1.27 -14.88
N ARG A 90 -44.80 1.37 -13.89
CA ARG A 90 -46.00 2.20 -14.00
C ARG A 90 -45.64 3.68 -14.10
N ARG A 91 -44.75 4.18 -13.24
CA ARG A 91 -44.28 5.58 -13.31
C ARG A 91 -43.66 5.89 -14.68
N ALA A 92 -42.80 5.00 -15.16
CA ALA A 92 -42.14 5.14 -16.47
C ALA A 92 -43.10 5.24 -17.63
N LEU A 93 -44.27 4.57 -17.56
CA LEU A 93 -45.26 4.54 -18.65
C LEU A 93 -46.33 5.63 -18.57
N ASP A 94 -46.61 6.17 -17.36
CA ASP A 94 -47.76 7.04 -17.10
C ASP A 94 -47.36 8.46 -16.66
N ASP A 95 -46.14 8.69 -16.19
CA ASP A 95 -45.67 9.98 -15.67
C ASP A 95 -44.80 10.72 -16.71
N PRO A 96 -45.27 11.83 -17.27
CA PRO A 96 -44.48 12.65 -18.19
C PRO A 96 -43.23 13.30 -17.56
N GLY A 97 -43.20 13.40 -16.23
CA GLY A 97 -42.03 13.90 -15.45
C GLY A 97 -41.08 12.81 -14.98
N PHE A 98 -41.26 11.57 -15.47
CA PHE A 98 -40.42 10.44 -15.06
C PHE A 98 -38.95 10.63 -15.50
N ASP A 99 -38.07 10.72 -14.52
CA ASP A 99 -36.62 10.74 -14.77
C ASP A 99 -36.09 9.30 -14.90
N ALA A 100 -36.01 8.86 -16.14
CA ALA A 100 -35.52 7.52 -16.46
C ALA A 100 -34.03 7.34 -16.09
N ALA A 101 -33.23 8.40 -16.19
CA ALA A 101 -31.81 8.35 -15.88
C ALA A 101 -31.61 8.11 -14.38
N ALA A 102 -32.27 8.89 -13.52
CA ALA A 102 -32.17 8.73 -12.06
C ALA A 102 -32.60 7.33 -11.59
N VAL A 103 -33.69 6.77 -12.16
CA VAL A 103 -34.15 5.42 -11.78
C VAL A 103 -33.21 4.33 -12.29
N LEU A 104 -32.63 4.50 -13.47
CA LEU A 104 -31.63 3.56 -13.97
C LEU A 104 -30.33 3.61 -13.17
N ASP A 105 -29.88 4.80 -12.76
CA ASP A 105 -28.70 4.99 -11.92
C ASP A 105 -28.91 4.32 -10.55
N GLU A 106 -30.06 4.55 -9.89
CA GLU A 106 -30.40 3.87 -8.62
C GLU A 106 -30.42 2.33 -8.78
N HIS A 107 -30.91 1.84 -9.92
CA HIS A 107 -30.96 0.40 -10.17
C HIS A 107 -29.56 -0.18 -10.47
N ILE A 108 -28.73 0.57 -11.20
CA ILE A 108 -27.32 0.21 -11.44
C ILE A 108 -26.58 0.12 -10.10
N ASP A 109 -26.69 1.14 -9.26
CA ASP A 109 -26.06 1.17 -7.92
C ASP A 109 -26.50 -0.04 -7.06
N ALA A 110 -27.79 -0.37 -7.07
CA ALA A 110 -28.31 -1.52 -6.34
C ALA A 110 -27.77 -2.87 -6.89
N VAL A 111 -27.63 -2.99 -8.20
CA VAL A 111 -27.03 -4.18 -8.82
C VAL A 111 -25.55 -4.29 -8.51
N GLU A 112 -24.82 -3.18 -8.59
CA GLU A 112 -23.39 -3.11 -8.26
C GLU A 112 -23.12 -3.48 -6.79
N ALA A 113 -23.92 -2.94 -5.87
CA ALA A 113 -23.84 -3.28 -4.45
C ALA A 113 -24.08 -4.77 -4.21
N ARG A 114 -25.09 -5.36 -4.86
CA ARG A 114 -25.36 -6.80 -4.79
C ARG A 114 -24.21 -7.63 -5.36
N LEU A 115 -23.68 -7.21 -6.52
CA LEU A 115 -22.53 -7.87 -7.15
C LEU A 115 -21.28 -7.83 -6.25
N ALA A 116 -21.04 -6.72 -5.58
CA ALA A 116 -19.97 -6.57 -4.61
C ALA A 116 -20.15 -7.53 -3.41
N SER A 117 -21.38 -7.65 -2.89
CA SER A 117 -21.71 -8.58 -1.81
C SER A 117 -21.51 -10.06 -2.21
N GLU A 118 -21.94 -10.43 -3.41
CA GLU A 118 -21.76 -11.79 -3.93
C GLU A 118 -20.27 -12.12 -4.17
N ARG A 119 -19.50 -11.16 -4.67
CA ARG A 119 -18.04 -11.31 -4.84
C ARG A 119 -17.34 -11.50 -3.49
N ASP A 120 -17.73 -10.74 -2.47
CA ASP A 120 -17.20 -10.90 -1.12
C ASP A 120 -17.54 -12.28 -0.54
N LEU A 121 -18.78 -12.75 -0.70
CA LEU A 121 -19.20 -14.08 -0.29
C LEU A 121 -18.39 -15.18 -1.01
N LEU A 122 -18.22 -15.04 -2.33
CA LEU A 122 -17.43 -15.98 -3.12
C LEU A 122 -15.97 -16.01 -2.65
N GLY A 123 -15.38 -14.86 -2.36
CA GLY A 123 -14.03 -14.75 -1.78
C GLY A 123 -13.94 -15.49 -0.46
N ARG A 124 -14.90 -15.27 0.43
CA ARG A 124 -14.98 -15.99 1.73
C ARG A 124 -15.06 -17.51 1.55
N LEU A 125 -15.94 -17.98 0.68
CA LEU A 125 -16.11 -19.41 0.42
C LEU A 125 -14.85 -20.06 -0.16
N LYS A 126 -14.14 -19.36 -1.06
CA LYS A 126 -12.87 -19.84 -1.60
C LYS A 126 -11.80 -19.98 -0.52
N ARG A 127 -11.68 -19.02 0.40
CA ARG A 127 -10.74 -19.07 1.54
C ARG A 127 -11.06 -20.22 2.48
N LEU A 128 -12.35 -20.38 2.83
CA LEU A 128 -12.80 -21.48 3.69
C LEU A 128 -12.54 -22.85 3.06
N ARG A 129 -12.64 -22.96 1.73
CA ARG A 129 -12.32 -24.19 1.02
C ARG A 129 -10.84 -24.56 1.15
N VAL A 130 -9.93 -23.58 1.07
CA VAL A 130 -8.49 -23.83 1.29
C VAL A 130 -8.22 -24.27 2.73
N ALA A 131 -8.86 -23.61 3.71
CA ALA A 131 -8.72 -23.97 5.12
C ALA A 131 -9.34 -25.36 5.44
N ALA A 132 -10.37 -25.79 4.71
CA ALA A 132 -11.03 -27.08 4.91
C ALA A 132 -10.14 -28.30 4.63
N ASP A 133 -9.09 -28.11 3.80
CA ASP A 133 -8.11 -29.17 3.53
C ASP A 133 -7.26 -29.49 4.79
N THR A 134 -7.18 -28.59 5.77
CA THR A 134 -6.42 -28.73 7.01
C THR A 134 -7.27 -29.10 8.23
N GLY A 135 -8.60 -28.97 8.15
CA GLY A 135 -9.55 -29.37 9.18
C GLY A 135 -10.59 -28.31 9.52
N TRP A 136 -11.68 -28.73 10.16
CA TRP A 136 -12.82 -27.83 10.45
C TRP A 136 -12.50 -26.77 11.51
N GLU A 137 -11.59 -27.05 12.45
CA GLU A 137 -11.17 -26.08 13.46
C GLU A 137 -10.48 -24.87 12.83
N GLN A 138 -9.58 -25.09 11.86
CA GLN A 138 -8.93 -24.01 11.12
C GLN A 138 -9.93 -23.15 10.32
N VAL A 139 -11.00 -23.77 9.80
CA VAL A 139 -12.07 -23.02 9.13
C VAL A 139 -12.76 -22.08 10.10
N LEU A 140 -13.06 -22.52 11.32
CA LEU A 140 -13.69 -21.69 12.36
C LEU A 140 -12.77 -20.55 12.81
N ASP A 141 -11.48 -20.81 12.95
CA ASP A 141 -10.47 -19.78 13.30
C ASP A 141 -10.38 -18.69 12.23
N VAL A 142 -10.40 -19.06 10.95
CA VAL A 142 -10.39 -18.12 9.83
C VAL A 142 -11.67 -17.28 9.82
N VAL A 143 -12.82 -17.88 10.10
CA VAL A 143 -14.10 -17.14 10.20
C VAL A 143 -14.05 -16.15 11.36
N ALA A 144 -13.65 -16.61 12.55
CA ALA A 144 -13.56 -15.78 13.74
C ALA A 144 -12.57 -14.62 13.56
N LEU A 145 -11.41 -14.86 12.95
CA LEU A 145 -10.44 -13.82 12.62
C LEU A 145 -11.06 -12.80 11.64
N SER A 146 -11.70 -13.27 10.57
CA SER A 146 -12.31 -12.41 9.55
C SER A 146 -13.39 -11.51 10.14
N GLU A 147 -14.21 -12.00 11.06
CA GLU A 147 -15.24 -11.22 11.74
C GLU A 147 -14.62 -10.16 12.66
N ARG A 148 -13.61 -10.53 13.45
CA ARG A 148 -12.91 -9.59 14.33
C ARG A 148 -12.18 -8.49 13.55
N LEU A 149 -11.61 -8.81 12.40
CA LEU A 149 -10.95 -7.84 11.51
C LEU A 149 -11.95 -6.87 10.86
N ARG A 150 -13.24 -7.18 10.81
CA ARG A 150 -14.30 -6.31 10.30
C ARG A 150 -14.98 -5.49 11.39
N HIS A 151 -14.59 -5.64 12.64
CA HIS A 151 -15.20 -4.93 13.75
C HIS A 151 -15.10 -3.40 13.54
N PRO A 152 -16.15 -2.60 13.86
CA PRO A 152 -16.10 -1.14 13.70
C PRO A 152 -15.02 -0.48 14.58
N ASP A 153 -14.78 -1.01 15.78
CA ASP A 153 -13.74 -0.54 16.67
C ASP A 153 -12.34 -0.95 16.22
N ALA A 154 -11.47 0.04 15.98
CA ALA A 154 -10.08 -0.16 15.56
C ALA A 154 -9.25 -0.93 16.60
N ALA A 155 -9.52 -0.76 17.90
CA ALA A 155 -8.79 -1.47 18.97
C ALA A 155 -9.07 -2.98 18.94
N VAL A 156 -10.31 -3.37 18.60
CA VAL A 156 -10.68 -4.79 18.43
C VAL A 156 -9.97 -5.38 17.21
N ARG A 157 -9.93 -4.63 16.08
CA ARG A 157 -9.20 -5.07 14.88
C ARG A 157 -7.71 -5.22 15.14
N PHE A 158 -7.10 -4.23 15.79
CA PHE A 158 -5.69 -4.25 16.18
C PHE A 158 -5.36 -5.45 17.06
N SER A 159 -6.15 -5.70 18.09
CA SER A 159 -6.00 -6.87 18.96
C SER A 159 -6.15 -8.19 18.20
N ALA A 160 -7.08 -8.26 17.24
CA ALA A 160 -7.26 -9.45 16.40
C ALA A 160 -6.03 -9.75 15.54
N ILE A 161 -5.38 -8.72 15.01
CA ILE A 161 -4.16 -8.86 14.20
C ILE A 161 -2.98 -9.36 15.06
N LEU A 162 -2.81 -8.78 16.25
CA LEU A 162 -1.74 -9.20 17.16
C LEU A 162 -1.91 -10.64 17.64
N ALA A 163 -3.17 -11.07 17.85
CA ALA A 163 -3.51 -12.43 18.25
C ALA A 163 -3.57 -13.42 17.06
N ALA A 164 -3.46 -12.93 15.81
CA ALA A 164 -3.54 -13.78 14.64
C ALA A 164 -2.39 -14.80 14.61
N PRO A 165 -2.66 -16.09 14.37
CA PRO A 165 -1.63 -17.10 14.23
C PRO A 165 -0.73 -16.78 13.02
N ARG A 166 0.47 -17.36 12.99
CA ARG A 166 1.39 -17.19 11.84
C ARG A 166 0.80 -17.71 10.54
N GLU A 167 -0.03 -18.73 10.66
CA GLU A 167 -0.72 -19.44 9.58
C GLU A 167 -2.03 -18.73 9.16
N ALA A 168 -2.32 -17.54 9.72
CA ALA A 168 -3.49 -16.76 9.32
C ALA A 168 -3.51 -16.58 7.79
N PRO A 169 -4.65 -16.78 7.10
CA PRO A 169 -4.66 -16.71 5.64
C PRO A 169 -4.21 -15.34 5.16
N LEU A 170 -3.16 -15.32 4.35
CA LEU A 170 -2.55 -14.11 3.80
C LEU A 170 -3.58 -13.21 3.09
N GLU A 171 -4.49 -13.81 2.34
CA GLU A 171 -5.53 -13.09 1.60
C GLU A 171 -6.48 -12.30 2.51
N VAL A 172 -6.81 -12.84 3.70
CA VAL A 172 -7.66 -12.15 4.69
C VAL A 172 -6.96 -10.89 5.22
N LEU A 173 -5.66 -10.98 5.48
CA LEU A 173 -4.86 -9.85 5.97
C LEU A 173 -4.68 -8.79 4.87
N LEU A 174 -4.44 -9.21 3.63
CA LEU A 174 -4.27 -8.32 2.49
C LEU A 174 -5.55 -7.56 2.13
N GLU A 175 -6.71 -8.24 2.09
CA GLU A 175 -8.00 -7.59 1.88
C GLU A 175 -8.30 -6.55 2.96
N ARG A 176 -7.97 -6.89 4.23
CA ARG A 176 -8.20 -5.95 5.32
C ARG A 176 -7.28 -4.74 5.22
N LEU A 177 -6.02 -4.93 4.84
CA LEU A 177 -5.05 -3.85 4.62
C LEU A 177 -5.55 -2.85 3.56
N ASP A 178 -6.08 -3.36 2.44
CA ASP A 178 -6.60 -2.52 1.35
C ASP A 178 -7.85 -1.72 1.80
N ALA A 179 -8.64 -2.25 2.73
CA ALA A 179 -9.90 -1.65 3.20
C ALA A 179 -9.75 -0.76 4.45
N ASP A 180 -8.77 -1.00 5.32
CA ASP A 180 -8.64 -0.26 6.58
C ASP A 180 -8.08 1.16 6.35
N ARG A 181 -8.60 2.12 7.14
CA ARG A 181 -8.19 3.52 7.07
C ARG A 181 -7.42 3.98 8.31
N GLU A 182 -7.40 3.15 9.35
CA GLU A 182 -6.70 3.46 10.59
C GLU A 182 -5.20 3.13 10.47
N PRO A 183 -4.31 4.13 10.61
CA PRO A 183 -2.88 3.92 10.41
C PRO A 183 -2.29 2.83 11.30
N GLY A 184 -2.66 2.79 12.58
CA GLY A 184 -2.16 1.79 13.52
C GLY A 184 -2.59 0.36 13.15
N VAL A 185 -3.80 0.19 12.63
CA VAL A 185 -4.29 -1.10 12.14
C VAL A 185 -3.54 -1.50 10.87
N GLY A 186 -3.31 -0.54 9.94
CA GLY A 186 -2.51 -0.75 8.74
C GLY A 186 -1.08 -1.19 9.04
N ASP A 187 -0.45 -0.60 10.05
CA ASP A 187 0.90 -0.97 10.51
C ASP A 187 0.97 -2.40 11.08
N ALA A 188 -0.02 -2.76 11.88
CA ALA A 188 -0.13 -4.10 12.44
C ALA A 188 -0.37 -5.16 11.34
N LEU A 189 -1.24 -4.85 10.36
CA LEU A 189 -1.47 -5.71 9.20
C LEU A 189 -0.21 -5.88 8.37
N ALA A 190 0.51 -4.79 8.09
CA ALA A 190 1.78 -4.85 7.36
C ALA A 190 2.80 -5.75 8.06
N TRP A 191 2.88 -5.68 9.40
CA TRP A 191 3.71 -6.57 10.18
C TRP A 191 3.24 -8.04 10.13
N ALA A 192 1.93 -8.28 10.27
CA ALA A 192 1.37 -9.62 10.21
C ALA A 192 1.59 -10.27 8.82
N ILE A 193 1.42 -9.52 7.74
CA ILE A 193 1.67 -9.97 6.37
C ILE A 193 3.17 -10.27 6.17
N ALA A 194 4.06 -9.40 6.67
CA ALA A 194 5.51 -9.61 6.53
C ALA A 194 5.99 -10.91 7.22
N ARG A 195 5.30 -11.38 8.26
CA ARG A 195 5.61 -12.67 8.92
C ARG A 195 5.48 -13.89 8.02
N HIS A 196 4.75 -13.78 6.89
CA HIS A 196 4.68 -14.84 5.88
C HIS A 196 5.96 -14.93 5.03
N GLY A 197 6.88 -13.96 5.14
CA GLY A 197 8.13 -13.97 4.41
C GLY A 197 7.95 -14.02 2.91
N SER A 198 8.80 -14.80 2.23
CA SER A 198 8.80 -14.91 0.76
C SER A 198 7.48 -15.43 0.17
N ALA A 199 6.65 -16.14 0.95
CA ALA A 199 5.33 -16.58 0.48
C ALA A 199 4.37 -15.40 0.19
N ALA A 200 4.56 -14.25 0.85
CA ALA A 200 3.76 -13.05 0.59
C ALA A 200 4.24 -12.24 -0.62
N LEU A 201 5.47 -12.43 -1.09
CA LEU A 201 6.08 -11.59 -2.13
C LEU A 201 5.22 -11.43 -3.39
N PRO A 202 4.72 -12.50 -4.05
CA PRO A 202 3.96 -12.33 -5.29
C PRO A 202 2.73 -11.45 -5.12
N ALA A 203 2.00 -11.63 -4.02
CA ALA A 203 0.78 -10.89 -3.73
C ALA A 203 1.06 -9.42 -3.37
N VAL A 204 2.17 -9.15 -2.67
CA VAL A 204 2.58 -7.79 -2.29
C VAL A 204 3.20 -7.04 -3.48
N ILE A 205 4.01 -7.71 -4.32
CA ILE A 205 4.56 -7.14 -5.56
C ILE A 205 3.42 -6.73 -6.52
N ALA A 206 2.38 -7.54 -6.65
CA ALA A 206 1.21 -7.17 -7.45
C ALA A 206 0.54 -5.88 -6.93
N ARG A 207 0.50 -5.65 -5.62
CA ARG A 207 -0.05 -4.45 -4.98
C ARG A 207 0.81 -3.21 -5.18
N ALA A 208 2.10 -3.36 -5.39
CA ALA A 208 3.00 -2.27 -5.75
C ALA A 208 2.62 -1.56 -7.07
N GLN A 209 1.80 -2.21 -7.91
CA GLN A 209 1.28 -1.67 -9.17
C GLN A 209 -0.17 -1.15 -9.07
N ALA A 210 -0.74 -1.08 -7.87
CA ALA A 210 -2.11 -0.62 -7.67
C ALA A 210 -2.30 0.85 -8.07
N ARG A 211 -3.49 1.23 -8.50
CA ARG A 211 -3.83 2.63 -8.81
C ARG A 211 -3.87 3.51 -7.55
N ASP A 212 -4.34 2.95 -6.43
CA ASP A 212 -4.41 3.65 -5.14
C ASP A 212 -2.99 3.78 -4.53
N PRO A 213 -2.47 5.00 -4.32
CA PRO A 213 -1.15 5.23 -3.75
C PRO A 213 -1.00 4.64 -2.34
N ARG A 214 -2.06 4.56 -1.56
CA ARG A 214 -2.02 3.94 -0.22
C ARG A 214 -1.69 2.45 -0.30
N VAL A 215 -2.27 1.76 -1.28
CA VAL A 215 -1.97 0.32 -1.49
C VAL A 215 -0.51 0.15 -1.89
N ARG A 216 0.04 1.02 -2.77
CA ARG A 216 1.46 0.99 -3.14
C ARG A 216 2.37 1.34 -1.96
N HIS A 217 2.00 2.33 -1.15
CA HIS A 217 2.72 2.69 0.08
C HIS A 217 2.81 1.50 1.05
N HIS A 218 1.69 0.83 1.33
CA HIS A 218 1.69 -0.36 2.17
C HIS A 218 2.51 -1.49 1.58
N ALA A 219 2.45 -1.70 0.26
CA ALA A 219 3.27 -2.69 -0.42
C ALA A 219 4.77 -2.43 -0.23
N ALA A 220 5.23 -1.18 -0.42
CA ALA A 220 6.62 -0.80 -0.18
C ALA A 220 7.07 -1.11 1.26
N ARG A 221 6.26 -0.76 2.25
CA ARG A 221 6.55 -1.01 3.67
C ARG A 221 6.61 -2.50 4.00
N ILE A 222 5.72 -3.31 3.44
CA ILE A 222 5.71 -4.76 3.65
C ILE A 222 6.94 -5.39 3.00
N LEU A 223 7.27 -5.02 1.76
CA LEU A 223 8.45 -5.52 1.07
C LEU A 223 9.73 -5.25 1.84
N GLY A 224 9.89 -4.03 2.41
CA GLY A 224 11.01 -3.70 3.29
C GLY A 224 11.06 -4.55 4.56
N LYS A 225 9.90 -4.83 5.19
CA LYS A 225 9.81 -5.69 6.38
C LYS A 225 10.11 -7.16 6.09
N ILE A 226 9.74 -7.65 4.90
CA ILE A 226 10.10 -9.01 4.45
C ILE A 226 11.60 -9.12 4.24
N GLY A 227 12.24 -8.08 3.71
CA GLY A 227 13.68 -8.01 3.54
C GLY A 227 14.23 -8.93 2.44
N ASP A 228 13.39 -9.39 1.51
CA ASP A 228 13.81 -10.31 0.44
C ASP A 228 14.39 -9.52 -0.75
N PRO A 229 15.61 -9.84 -1.21
CA PRO A 229 16.23 -9.17 -2.36
C PRO A 229 15.41 -9.20 -3.65
N ALA A 230 14.53 -10.18 -3.85
CA ALA A 230 13.62 -10.22 -4.99
C ALA A 230 12.66 -9.02 -5.09
N ALA A 231 12.51 -8.25 -4.00
CA ALA A 231 11.69 -7.04 -3.97
C ALA A 231 12.43 -5.80 -4.50
N VAL A 232 13.75 -5.83 -4.64
CA VAL A 232 14.58 -4.64 -4.92
C VAL A 232 14.15 -3.95 -6.22
N ALA A 233 13.97 -4.69 -7.31
CA ALA A 233 13.55 -4.12 -8.58
C ALA A 233 12.17 -3.42 -8.49
N THR A 234 11.22 -4.01 -7.76
CA THR A 234 9.89 -3.43 -7.54
C THR A 234 9.99 -2.15 -6.72
N LEU A 235 10.75 -2.17 -5.63
CA LEU A 235 10.98 -0.99 -4.79
C LEU A 235 11.71 0.12 -5.55
N GLY A 236 12.65 -0.24 -6.44
CA GLY A 236 13.34 0.70 -7.33
C GLY A 236 12.37 1.47 -8.24
N SER A 237 11.31 0.82 -8.72
CA SER A 237 10.25 1.50 -9.46
C SER A 237 9.42 2.45 -8.58
N LEU A 238 9.19 2.09 -7.30
CA LEU A 238 8.40 2.88 -6.36
C LEU A 238 9.14 4.08 -5.77
N VAL A 239 10.48 4.11 -5.78
CA VAL A 239 11.25 5.30 -5.35
C VAL A 239 10.97 6.50 -6.26
N ALA A 240 10.60 6.27 -7.51
CA ALA A 240 10.17 7.32 -8.45
C ALA A 240 8.64 7.49 -8.51
N ASP A 241 7.89 7.00 -7.52
CA ASP A 241 6.43 7.12 -7.49
C ASP A 241 5.98 8.58 -7.41
N ALA A 242 4.87 8.88 -8.08
CA ALA A 242 4.26 10.21 -8.04
C ALA A 242 3.76 10.61 -6.63
N ASP A 243 3.43 9.62 -5.79
CA ASP A 243 3.07 9.86 -4.38
C ASP A 243 4.34 9.91 -3.52
N PRO A 244 4.64 11.06 -2.88
CA PRO A 244 5.85 11.22 -2.08
C PRO A 244 5.96 10.22 -0.91
N SER A 245 4.84 9.88 -0.28
CA SER A 245 4.83 8.93 0.84
C SER A 245 5.24 7.52 0.39
N THR A 246 4.81 7.12 -0.80
CA THR A 246 5.19 5.84 -1.42
C THR A 246 6.68 5.84 -1.77
N ALA A 247 7.19 6.92 -2.37
CA ALA A 247 8.62 7.05 -2.71
C ALA A 247 9.51 6.97 -1.46
N VAL A 248 9.15 7.69 -0.40
CA VAL A 248 9.83 7.63 0.90
C VAL A 248 9.82 6.22 1.49
N ALA A 249 8.67 5.55 1.50
CA ALA A 249 8.55 4.18 2.00
C ALA A 249 9.43 3.20 1.20
N ALA A 250 9.51 3.36 -0.12
CA ALA A 250 10.35 2.55 -0.98
C ALA A 250 11.85 2.78 -0.73
N ALA A 251 12.29 4.02 -0.55
CA ALA A 251 13.67 4.34 -0.20
C ALA A 251 14.07 3.71 1.13
N ILE A 252 13.21 3.82 2.15
CA ILE A 252 13.44 3.19 3.46
C ILE A 252 13.53 1.66 3.31
N ALA A 253 12.64 1.05 2.53
CA ALA A 253 12.60 -0.38 2.30
C ALA A 253 13.86 -0.88 1.59
N LEU A 254 14.36 -0.16 0.58
CA LEU A 254 15.63 -0.48 -0.08
C LEU A 254 16.81 -0.46 0.89
N GLY A 255 16.86 0.55 1.78
CA GLY A 255 17.88 0.61 2.82
C GLY A 255 17.78 -0.51 3.87
N GLN A 256 16.58 -1.05 4.10
CA GLN A 256 16.37 -2.21 5.00
C GLN A 256 16.83 -3.53 4.35
N ILE A 257 16.60 -3.69 3.04
CA ILE A 257 17.03 -4.87 2.29
C ILE A 257 18.55 -4.84 2.08
N GLY A 258 19.09 -3.66 1.74
CA GLY A 258 20.52 -3.51 1.45
C GLY A 258 20.95 -4.17 0.13
N GLY A 259 22.26 -4.43 0.00
CA GLY A 259 22.86 -5.04 -1.17
C GLY A 259 23.25 -4.03 -2.25
N ALA A 260 24.10 -4.45 -3.18
CA ALA A 260 24.70 -3.58 -4.19
C ALA A 260 23.64 -2.98 -5.17
N GLU A 261 22.61 -3.74 -5.51
CA GLU A 261 21.55 -3.27 -6.40
C GLU A 261 20.69 -2.20 -5.72
N ALA A 262 20.29 -2.42 -4.47
CA ALA A 262 19.52 -1.43 -3.69
C ALA A 262 20.34 -0.14 -3.48
N ALA A 263 21.62 -0.27 -3.14
CA ALA A 263 22.53 0.87 -3.01
C ALA A 263 22.68 1.65 -4.32
N SER A 264 22.81 0.98 -5.45
CA SER A 264 22.91 1.62 -6.77
C SER A 264 21.62 2.40 -7.13
N ILE A 265 20.45 1.84 -6.83
CA ILE A 265 19.17 2.50 -7.05
C ILE A 265 19.07 3.75 -6.18
N LEU A 266 19.41 3.66 -4.88
CA LEU A 266 19.37 4.78 -3.95
C LEU A 266 20.35 5.88 -4.34
N VAL A 267 21.58 5.54 -4.77
CA VAL A 267 22.57 6.51 -5.28
C VAL A 267 22.03 7.25 -6.51
N GLY A 268 21.31 6.57 -7.40
CA GLY A 268 20.65 7.20 -8.54
C GLY A 268 19.54 8.21 -8.15
N GLN A 269 19.11 8.22 -6.89
CA GLN A 269 18.11 9.16 -6.36
C GLN A 269 18.70 10.28 -5.50
N LEU A 270 20.02 10.31 -5.30
CA LEU A 270 20.70 11.35 -4.52
C LEU A 270 20.40 12.74 -5.09
N GLY A 271 20.06 13.65 -4.21
CA GLY A 271 19.75 15.04 -4.56
C GLY A 271 18.41 15.24 -5.29
N GLN A 272 17.63 14.18 -5.55
CA GLN A 272 16.38 14.26 -6.31
C GLN A 272 15.14 14.28 -5.41
N GLY A 273 14.08 14.93 -5.92
CA GLY A 273 12.77 14.93 -5.26
C GLY A 273 12.62 15.90 -4.09
N PRO A 274 11.50 15.80 -3.35
CA PRO A 274 11.22 16.61 -2.17
C PRO A 274 12.19 16.30 -1.01
N PHE A 275 12.25 17.22 -0.03
CA PHE A 275 13.17 17.13 1.10
C PHE A 275 13.07 15.78 1.85
N GLU A 276 11.86 15.33 2.13
CA GLU A 276 11.61 14.08 2.86
C GLU A 276 12.16 12.84 2.14
N LEU A 277 12.11 12.84 0.80
CA LEU A 277 12.68 11.75 0.00
C LEU A 277 14.21 11.79 0.06
N ARG A 278 14.83 12.98 -0.11
CA ARG A 278 16.30 13.13 -0.04
C ARG A 278 16.85 12.67 1.30
N GLU A 279 16.24 13.11 2.41
CA GLU A 279 16.59 12.68 3.76
C GLU A 279 16.45 11.14 3.92
N SER A 280 15.37 10.58 3.38
CA SER A 280 15.13 9.14 3.45
C SER A 280 16.15 8.34 2.63
N VAL A 281 16.55 8.83 1.46
CA VAL A 281 17.59 8.22 0.60
C VAL A 281 18.94 8.28 1.31
N THR A 282 19.34 9.44 1.86
CA THR A 282 20.57 9.60 2.64
C THR A 282 20.63 8.64 3.83
N SER A 283 19.55 8.60 4.62
CA SER A 283 19.44 7.69 5.76
C SER A 283 19.43 6.20 5.34
N ALA A 284 18.81 5.86 4.22
CA ALA A 284 18.79 4.50 3.69
C ALA A 284 20.18 4.04 3.25
N LEU A 285 20.92 4.89 2.54
CA LEU A 285 22.30 4.62 2.12
C LEU A 285 23.24 4.48 3.32
N GLY A 286 23.02 5.26 4.39
CA GLY A 286 23.76 5.10 5.65
C GLY A 286 23.59 3.74 6.31
N ARG A 287 22.47 3.06 6.08
CA ARG A 287 22.19 1.71 6.60
C ARG A 287 22.61 0.57 5.67
N CYS A 288 22.86 0.84 4.39
CA CYS A 288 23.36 -0.17 3.46
C CYS A 288 24.74 -0.68 3.93
N GLY A 289 25.05 -1.93 3.61
CA GLY A 289 26.34 -2.54 3.89
C GLY A 289 27.52 -1.92 3.14
N PRO A 290 28.73 -2.53 3.20
CA PRO A 290 29.92 -2.00 2.52
C PRO A 290 29.79 -1.94 1.00
N GLU A 291 28.85 -2.66 0.42
CA GLU A 291 28.52 -2.64 -1.01
C GLU A 291 28.01 -1.28 -1.52
N ALA A 292 27.58 -0.38 -0.63
CA ALA A 292 27.19 0.98 -0.99
C ALA A 292 28.38 1.90 -1.27
N LEU A 293 29.58 1.57 -0.78
CA LEU A 293 30.75 2.43 -0.92
C LEU A 293 31.15 2.67 -2.39
N PRO A 294 31.34 1.66 -3.27
CA PRO A 294 31.72 1.91 -4.66
C PRO A 294 30.75 2.81 -5.44
N PRO A 295 29.42 2.63 -5.41
CA PRO A 295 28.53 3.54 -6.12
C PRO A 295 28.52 4.96 -5.51
N LEU A 296 28.70 5.12 -4.20
CA LEU A 296 28.82 6.44 -3.56
C LEU A 296 30.10 7.16 -3.98
N LEU A 297 31.23 6.46 -4.02
CA LEU A 297 32.49 7.03 -4.52
C LEU A 297 32.36 7.47 -5.98
N ASN A 298 31.72 6.67 -6.82
CA ASN A 298 31.46 7.04 -8.22
C ASN A 298 30.53 8.27 -8.32
N ALA A 299 29.56 8.43 -7.40
CA ALA A 299 28.69 9.60 -7.38
C ALA A 299 29.40 10.88 -6.93
N LEU A 300 30.46 10.78 -6.12
CA LEU A 300 31.29 11.90 -5.66
C LEU A 300 32.27 12.39 -6.73
N VAL A 301 32.78 11.51 -7.60
CA VAL A 301 33.88 11.84 -8.52
C VAL A 301 33.42 12.74 -9.66
N VAL A 302 34.13 13.85 -9.86
CA VAL A 302 33.98 14.73 -11.04
C VAL A 302 34.78 14.15 -12.19
N SER A 303 34.15 13.49 -13.16
CA SER A 303 34.81 13.06 -14.38
C SER A 303 34.54 14.02 -15.55
N ALA A 304 35.48 14.12 -16.50
CA ALA A 304 35.40 15.10 -17.61
C ALA A 304 34.22 14.87 -18.58
N LEU A 305 33.59 13.69 -18.57
CA LEU A 305 32.44 13.34 -19.39
C LEU A 305 31.38 12.70 -18.52
N GLY A 306 30.25 13.41 -18.30
CA GLY A 306 29.10 12.92 -17.55
C GLY A 306 29.24 12.99 -16.03
N ALA A 307 29.93 14.00 -15.52
CA ALA A 307 30.02 14.25 -14.09
C ALA A 307 28.62 14.36 -13.49
N PRO A 308 28.34 13.71 -12.33
CA PRO A 308 27.09 13.89 -11.60
C PRO A 308 26.82 15.36 -11.29
N ALA A 309 25.57 15.74 -11.16
CA ALA A 309 25.19 17.09 -10.75
C ALA A 309 25.79 17.44 -9.36
N ALA A 310 26.03 18.70 -9.08
CA ALA A 310 26.60 19.14 -7.80
C ALA A 310 25.79 18.65 -6.60
N ASP A 311 24.46 18.64 -6.74
CA ASP A 311 23.55 18.14 -5.70
C ASP A 311 23.78 16.63 -5.40
N VAL A 312 24.08 15.82 -6.42
CA VAL A 312 24.41 14.41 -6.25
C VAL A 312 25.72 14.23 -5.51
N ARG A 313 26.77 15.02 -5.89
CA ARG A 313 28.09 14.97 -5.25
C ARG A 313 28.05 15.46 -3.80
N GLU A 314 27.31 16.54 -3.54
CA GLU A 314 27.08 17.06 -2.19
C GLU A 314 26.48 15.98 -1.27
N HIS A 315 25.37 15.37 -1.67
CA HIS A 315 24.74 14.32 -0.85
C HIS A 315 25.58 13.04 -0.79
N ALA A 316 26.36 12.71 -1.83
CA ALA A 316 27.30 11.59 -1.76
C ALA A 316 28.37 11.81 -0.70
N ALA A 317 28.92 13.05 -0.60
CA ALA A 317 29.88 13.43 0.45
C ALA A 317 29.26 13.32 1.85
N GLU A 318 28.02 13.82 2.04
CA GLU A 318 27.28 13.72 3.31
C GLU A 318 27.09 12.24 3.75
N VAL A 319 26.64 11.36 2.83
CA VAL A 319 26.46 9.94 3.13
C VAL A 319 27.78 9.27 3.48
N LEU A 320 28.87 9.59 2.78
CA LEU A 320 30.20 9.03 3.03
C LEU A 320 30.73 9.44 4.43
N GLY A 321 30.50 10.68 4.85
CA GLY A 321 30.79 11.13 6.20
C GLY A 321 29.99 10.38 7.26
N PHE A 322 28.66 10.35 7.08
CA PHE A 322 27.75 9.65 8.01
C PHE A 322 28.10 8.16 8.16
N ARG A 323 28.55 7.50 7.09
CA ARG A 323 28.97 6.08 7.13
C ARG A 323 30.32 5.87 7.82
N ALA A 324 31.15 6.88 7.87
CA ALA A 324 32.51 6.84 8.40
C ALA A 324 33.37 5.71 7.79
N ASP A 325 33.21 5.44 6.49
CA ASP A 325 33.99 4.44 5.76
C ASP A 325 35.43 4.96 5.54
N ALA A 326 36.46 4.26 6.02
CA ALA A 326 37.86 4.65 5.84
C ALA A 326 38.27 4.78 4.35
N GLY A 327 37.67 4.00 3.46
CA GLY A 327 37.89 4.10 2.01
C GLY A 327 37.41 5.41 1.38
N ALA A 328 36.64 6.23 2.10
CA ALA A 328 36.13 7.51 1.62
C ALA A 328 37.11 8.69 1.86
N VAL A 329 38.12 8.53 2.74
CA VAL A 329 39.04 9.63 3.13
C VAL A 329 39.63 10.31 1.92
N ARG A 330 40.36 9.56 1.09
CA ARG A 330 41.05 10.14 -0.06
C ARG A 330 40.09 10.76 -1.09
N PRO A 331 38.97 10.13 -1.51
CA PRO A 331 38.01 10.77 -2.38
C PRO A 331 37.39 12.04 -1.79
N LEU A 332 37.13 12.09 -0.47
CA LEU A 332 36.64 13.29 0.20
C LEU A 332 37.69 14.41 0.24
N VAL A 333 38.99 14.06 0.43
CA VAL A 333 40.10 15.04 0.32
C VAL A 333 40.17 15.61 -1.11
N GLU A 334 40.04 14.79 -2.13
CA GLU A 334 39.99 15.26 -3.54
C GLU A 334 38.75 16.16 -3.79
N ALA A 335 37.62 15.89 -3.13
CA ALA A 335 36.40 16.70 -3.24
C ALA A 335 36.50 18.08 -2.55
N LEU A 336 37.52 18.35 -1.73
CA LEU A 336 37.80 19.69 -1.21
C LEU A 336 38.18 20.69 -2.32
N ASP A 337 38.57 20.22 -3.50
CA ASP A 337 38.86 21.02 -4.68
C ASP A 337 37.70 21.03 -5.70
N ASP A 338 36.51 20.53 -5.33
CA ASP A 338 35.34 20.54 -6.21
C ASP A 338 35.00 21.97 -6.67
N PRO A 339 34.58 22.16 -7.93
CA PRO A 339 34.17 23.47 -8.44
C PRO A 339 32.98 24.07 -7.66
N ASP A 340 32.08 23.24 -7.12
CA ASP A 340 30.91 23.70 -6.33
C ASP A 340 31.28 23.83 -4.84
N GLY A 341 31.05 25.00 -4.26
CA GLY A 341 31.34 25.31 -2.86
C GLY A 341 30.53 24.48 -1.86
N ARG A 342 29.33 23.98 -2.25
CA ARG A 342 28.49 23.12 -1.38
C ARG A 342 29.14 21.76 -1.25
N VAL A 343 29.66 21.21 -2.37
CA VAL A 343 30.37 19.93 -2.36
C VAL A 343 31.64 20.02 -1.51
N ARG A 344 32.43 21.08 -1.68
CA ARG A 344 33.61 21.32 -0.84
C ARG A 344 33.30 21.36 0.65
N LEU A 345 32.21 22.04 1.01
CA LEU A 345 31.78 22.13 2.40
C LEU A 345 31.27 20.81 2.95
N ALA A 346 30.47 20.08 2.18
CA ALA A 346 30.00 18.73 2.54
C ALA A 346 31.17 17.76 2.74
N ALA A 347 32.16 17.78 1.83
CA ALA A 347 33.38 16.98 1.96
C ALA A 347 34.19 17.32 3.22
N LEU A 348 34.32 18.63 3.53
CA LEU A 348 35.00 19.08 4.75
C LEU A 348 34.31 18.58 6.02
N ILE A 349 32.98 18.69 6.08
CA ILE A 349 32.19 18.18 7.21
C ILE A 349 32.33 16.66 7.32
N ALA A 350 32.19 15.96 6.20
CA ALA A 350 32.34 14.49 6.14
C ALA A 350 33.71 14.03 6.64
N LEU A 351 34.79 14.72 6.26
CA LEU A 351 36.13 14.45 6.80
C LEU A 351 36.20 14.66 8.31
N GLY A 352 35.39 15.54 8.87
CA GLY A 352 35.27 15.75 10.32
C GLY A 352 34.77 14.51 11.09
N ASP A 353 33.92 13.70 10.49
CA ASP A 353 33.35 12.49 11.08
C ASP A 353 34.29 11.25 10.97
N LEU A 354 35.36 11.34 10.17
CA LEU A 354 36.34 10.27 9.96
C LEU A 354 37.53 10.39 10.93
N ASP A 355 37.77 9.40 11.76
CA ASP A 355 38.94 9.34 12.67
C ASP A 355 40.16 8.81 11.88
N ASP A 356 40.80 9.72 11.13
CA ASP A 356 41.90 9.42 10.22
C ASP A 356 42.93 10.57 10.18
N ASP A 357 44.22 10.24 10.14
CA ASP A 357 45.33 11.20 10.12
C ASP A 357 45.38 12.03 8.80
N GLU A 358 45.03 11.44 7.65
CA GLU A 358 44.98 12.15 6.37
C GLU A 358 43.82 13.15 6.36
N ALA A 359 42.65 12.75 6.88
CA ALA A 359 41.51 13.63 7.07
C ALA A 359 41.86 14.80 7.97
N THR A 360 42.53 14.54 9.12
CA THR A 360 42.98 15.59 10.05
C THR A 360 43.93 16.58 9.40
N ARG A 361 44.92 16.10 8.62
CA ARG A 361 45.87 16.96 7.88
C ARG A 361 45.17 17.80 6.83
N ALA A 362 44.20 17.23 6.11
CA ALA A 362 43.44 17.94 5.09
C ALA A 362 42.60 19.07 5.72
N ILE A 363 41.91 18.83 6.84
CA ILE A 363 41.15 19.82 7.60
C ILE A 363 42.10 20.94 8.08
N ALA A 364 43.28 20.57 8.63
CA ALA A 364 44.24 21.56 9.11
C ALA A 364 44.77 22.49 8.02
N GLY A 365 44.92 21.98 6.80
CA GLY A 365 45.28 22.78 5.63
C GLY A 365 44.27 23.90 5.27
N LEU A 366 43.02 23.75 5.67
CA LEU A 366 41.95 24.70 5.38
C LEU A 366 41.75 25.80 6.45
N VAL A 367 42.46 25.75 7.56
CA VAL A 367 42.47 26.84 8.60
C VAL A 367 42.98 28.17 8.04
N GLY A 368 43.85 28.11 7.00
CA GLY A 368 44.33 29.29 6.28
C GLY A 368 43.47 29.70 5.09
N SER A 369 42.30 29.09 4.88
CA SER A 369 41.45 29.38 3.71
C SER A 369 40.99 30.82 3.65
N HIS A 370 40.98 31.37 2.43
CA HIS A 370 40.43 32.70 2.17
C HIS A 370 38.89 32.73 2.31
N ASP A 371 38.22 31.58 2.09
CA ASP A 371 36.80 31.45 2.35
C ASP A 371 36.54 31.35 3.87
N GLY A 372 35.93 32.39 4.42
CA GLY A 372 35.65 32.51 5.86
C GLY A 372 34.79 31.40 6.41
N ARG A 373 33.86 30.84 5.60
CA ARG A 373 32.99 29.73 6.02
C ARG A 373 33.79 28.44 6.14
N THR A 374 34.56 28.09 5.13
CA THR A 374 35.44 26.93 5.12
C THR A 374 36.45 26.96 6.27
N ARG A 375 37.10 28.16 6.50
CA ARG A 375 38.03 28.33 7.60
C ARG A 375 37.37 28.10 8.97
N LEU A 376 36.21 28.71 9.23
CA LEU A 376 35.50 28.59 10.51
C LEU A 376 35.10 27.14 10.80
N VAL A 377 34.62 26.40 9.77
CA VAL A 377 34.26 24.98 9.92
C VAL A 377 35.51 24.15 10.19
N ALA A 378 36.61 24.36 9.47
CA ALA A 378 37.87 23.66 9.70
C ALA A 378 38.40 23.86 11.12
N GLU A 379 38.42 25.11 11.60
CA GLU A 379 38.82 25.46 12.98
C GLU A 379 37.96 24.74 14.02
N ARG A 380 36.63 24.68 13.80
CA ARG A 380 35.70 23.99 14.69
C ARG A 380 35.92 22.51 14.74
N LEU A 381 36.06 21.85 13.58
CA LEU A 381 36.29 20.41 13.50
C LEU A 381 37.59 20.00 14.19
N LEU A 382 38.68 20.78 14.06
CA LEU A 382 39.94 20.53 14.77
C LEU A 382 39.78 20.70 16.28
N ALA A 383 39.08 21.75 16.73
CA ALA A 383 38.84 21.95 18.16
C ALA A 383 38.03 20.80 18.76
N ASP A 384 37.01 20.30 18.07
CA ASP A 384 36.20 19.16 18.50
C ASP A 384 37.03 17.86 18.58
N ARG A 385 37.95 17.60 17.63
CA ARG A 385 38.90 16.47 17.70
C ARG A 385 39.84 16.53 18.90
N VAL A 386 40.42 17.71 19.18
CA VAL A 386 41.30 17.88 20.38
C VAL A 386 40.50 17.62 21.64
N ALA A 387 39.27 18.13 21.76
CA ALA A 387 38.42 17.90 22.92
C ALA A 387 38.06 16.41 23.10
N GLN A 388 37.84 15.68 22.01
CA GLN A 388 37.56 14.24 22.02
C GLN A 388 38.80 13.45 22.48
N ALA A 389 39.97 13.76 21.96
CA ALA A 389 41.23 13.11 22.36
C ALA A 389 41.52 13.32 23.85
N ASP A 390 41.32 14.55 24.36
CA ASP A 390 41.49 14.85 25.78
C ASP A 390 40.48 14.12 26.67
N ALA A 391 39.24 13.95 26.18
CA ALA A 391 38.21 13.20 26.91
C ALA A 391 38.52 11.71 26.92
N ALA A 392 39.02 11.14 25.83
CA ALA A 392 39.44 9.74 25.75
C ALA A 392 40.61 9.45 26.70
N THR A 393 41.60 10.34 26.71
CA THR A 393 42.77 10.22 27.61
C THR A 393 42.32 10.26 29.08
N ARG A 394 41.43 11.16 29.46
CA ARG A 394 40.89 11.24 30.85
C ARG A 394 40.10 9.98 31.24
N ARG A 395 39.35 9.39 30.35
CA ARG A 395 38.62 8.13 30.63
C ARG A 395 39.59 6.97 30.82
N PHE A 396 40.66 6.89 30.03
CA PHE A 396 41.67 5.84 30.14
C PHE A 396 42.41 5.94 31.46
N THR A 397 42.90 7.12 31.84
CA THR A 397 43.59 7.34 33.13
C THR A 397 42.70 7.10 34.35
N SER A 398 41.39 7.42 34.26
CA SER A 398 40.41 7.14 35.31
C SER A 398 40.13 5.63 35.46
N ALA A 399 40.10 4.87 34.36
CA ALA A 399 39.93 3.42 34.37
C ALA A 399 41.14 2.69 34.98
N GLU A 400 42.38 3.13 34.66
CA GLU A 400 43.61 2.60 35.25
C GLU A 400 43.67 2.88 36.75
N ALA A 401 43.28 4.07 37.20
CA ALA A 401 43.21 4.41 38.60
C ALA A 401 42.19 3.56 39.39
N SER A 402 41.08 3.20 38.75
CA SER A 402 40.04 2.33 39.35
C SER A 402 40.49 0.86 39.46
N THR A 403 41.29 0.36 38.52
CA THR A 403 41.81 -1.01 38.56
C THR A 403 42.98 -1.16 39.57
N ALA A 404 43.71 -0.10 39.84
CA ALA A 404 44.79 -0.09 40.83
C ALA A 404 44.30 -0.06 42.31
N SER A 405 43.01 0.18 42.55
CA SER A 405 42.42 0.27 43.89
C SER A 405 41.67 -0.99 44.34
N VAL A 406 41.85 -2.14 43.67
CA VAL A 406 41.30 -3.41 44.16
C VAL A 406 42.20 -3.90 45.30
N PRO A 407 41.75 -3.99 46.55
CA PRO A 407 42.56 -4.53 47.67
C PRO A 407 42.80 -6.03 47.45
N ASP A 408 44.01 -6.43 47.63
CA ASP A 408 44.50 -7.82 47.58
C ASP A 408 43.61 -8.71 48.49
N PRO A 409 42.87 -9.70 47.97
CA PRO A 409 42.02 -10.55 48.80
C PRO A 409 42.81 -11.46 49.77
N ASP A 410 44.16 -11.55 49.68
CA ASP A 410 45.00 -12.41 50.55
C ASP A 410 45.48 -11.72 51.80
N ALA A 411 45.19 -10.44 52.07
CA ALA A 411 45.66 -9.74 53.26
C ALA A 411 44.82 -9.98 54.55
N THR A 412 43.76 -10.79 54.53
CA THR A 412 42.85 -11.02 55.65
C THR A 412 42.96 -12.40 56.32
N SER A 413 43.95 -13.24 55.96
CA SER A 413 44.08 -14.58 56.55
C SER A 413 45.15 -14.75 57.70
N ALA A 414 45.73 -13.64 58.19
CA ALA A 414 46.83 -13.72 59.18
C ALA A 414 46.50 -13.15 60.59
N SER A 415 45.23 -13.04 61.01
CA SER A 415 44.93 -12.57 62.38
C SER A 415 43.76 -13.28 63.06
N ALA A 416 43.82 -14.63 63.16
CA ALA A 416 42.87 -15.37 63.99
C ALA A 416 43.48 -16.70 64.48
N ALA A 417 44.63 -16.62 65.15
CA ALA A 417 45.17 -17.77 65.87
C ALA A 417 45.90 -17.31 67.15
N SER A 418 45.17 -16.94 68.18
CA SER A 418 45.59 -17.08 69.55
C SER A 418 44.54 -16.55 70.52
N ALA A 419 43.73 -17.42 71.07
CA ALA A 419 43.28 -17.40 72.47
C ALA A 419 42.44 -18.65 72.74
N THR A 420 43.13 -19.65 73.23
CA THR A 420 42.58 -20.90 73.77
C THR A 420 42.36 -20.78 75.24
N SER A 421 41.23 -21.34 75.70
CA SER A 421 41.08 -22.27 76.79
C SER A 421 41.58 -21.88 78.19
N PRO A 422 41.19 -22.52 79.34
CA PRO A 422 39.98 -23.33 79.57
C PRO A 422 39.34 -22.96 80.92
N SER A 423 38.16 -23.39 81.19
CA SER A 423 37.69 -24.10 82.38
C SER A 423 36.23 -24.45 82.26
#